data_ef80ec364eb1b145aaba398fb6bbd143
#
_entry.id   ef80ec364eb1b145aaba398fb6bbd143
#
_cell.length_a   1.000
_cell.length_b   1.000
_cell.length_c   1.000
_cell.angle_alpha   90.00
_cell.angle_beta   90.00
_cell.angle_gamma   90.00
#
_symmetry.space_group_name_H-M   'P 1'
#
loop_
_entity.id
_entity.type
_entity.pdbx_description
1 polymer ?
#
loop_
_entity_poly.entity_id
_entity_poly.type
_entity_poly.pdbx_seq_one_letter_code
_entity_poly.pdbx_strand_id
1 'polypeptide(L)'
;MKLVHRSLLAAAMLTAMSIAHAVDDIHAAHAGHGPTIDRARLPAPARGASDERIKPTNDEPAPSTHGEFRTVCGYSHMAFDDPLVFPREPGKSHLHVFFGNTGTNAFSTAASIAGSGSSTCRGGIANRSAYWVPATIDTRTGTPVTPAIANMYYKTGYNGIGADQVRPFPKGLRMIAGDATNTSTKGPWRFVCVGGGADGKERREIPDCPVGSQLNEMVFFPQCWDGRNVDSPDHKSHMSYPVNRRCPDSHPVAIPEITFNIQYDVREPGISRFWRLASDMYPSDQPAGRSMHGDWFDGWAPAVKEAWVKGCNQAARDCHSHLLGDGRQIY
;
A
#
# COMPACT_ATOMS: atom_id res chain seq x y z
N MET A 1 -45.11 -10.88 21.57
CA MET A 1 -43.72 -10.49 21.64
C MET A 1 -42.87 -11.29 20.66
N LYS A 2 -43.19 -11.32 19.34
CA LYS A 2 -42.47 -12.09 18.28
C LYS A 2 -42.38 -11.38 16.91
N LEU A 3 -42.56 -10.07 16.85
CA LEU A 3 -42.58 -9.33 15.55
C LEU A 3 -41.42 -8.31 15.38
N VAL A 4 -40.56 -8.10 16.37
CA VAL A 4 -39.52 -7.05 16.28
C VAL A 4 -38.17 -7.55 15.70
N HIS A 5 -37.93 -8.88 15.68
CA HIS A 5 -36.64 -9.44 15.24
C HIS A 5 -36.48 -9.67 13.73
N ARG A 6 -37.57 -9.61 12.95
CA ARG A 6 -37.47 -9.83 11.47
C ARG A 6 -37.13 -8.56 10.68
N SER A 7 -37.44 -7.38 11.22
CA SER A 7 -37.21 -6.12 10.49
C SER A 7 -35.75 -5.63 10.51
N LEU A 8 -34.98 -5.99 11.52
CA LEU A 8 -33.56 -5.59 11.64
C LEU A 8 -32.62 -6.38 10.74
N LEU A 9 -32.92 -7.67 10.48
CA LEU A 9 -32.14 -8.48 9.54
C LEU A 9 -32.34 -8.07 8.06
N ALA A 10 -33.54 -7.63 7.71
CA ALA A 10 -33.84 -7.17 6.34
C ALA A 10 -33.16 -5.83 6.00
N ALA A 11 -33.02 -4.92 6.97
CA ALA A 11 -32.34 -3.63 6.78
C ALA A 11 -30.83 -3.80 6.63
N ALA A 12 -30.19 -4.73 7.37
CA ALA A 12 -28.76 -4.99 7.24
C ALA A 12 -28.38 -5.66 5.91
N MET A 13 -29.24 -6.55 5.38
CA MET A 13 -29.01 -7.15 4.06
C MET A 13 -29.24 -6.18 2.89
N LEU A 14 -30.17 -5.23 3.01
CA LEU A 14 -30.42 -4.23 1.97
C LEU A 14 -29.28 -3.19 1.87
N THR A 15 -28.65 -2.82 2.98
CA THR A 15 -27.50 -1.90 2.95
C THR A 15 -26.23 -2.57 2.40
N ALA A 16 -25.98 -3.84 2.71
CA ALA A 16 -24.85 -4.59 2.17
C ALA A 16 -25.00 -4.81 0.64
N MET A 17 -26.19 -5.11 0.15
CA MET A 17 -26.46 -5.21 -1.29
C MET A 17 -26.32 -3.88 -2.03
N SER A 18 -26.70 -2.76 -1.42
CA SER A 18 -26.60 -1.44 -2.07
C SER A 18 -25.15 -0.98 -2.25
N ILE A 19 -24.26 -1.32 -1.34
CA ILE A 19 -22.83 -0.96 -1.44
C ILE A 19 -22.14 -1.81 -2.53
N ALA A 20 -22.43 -3.11 -2.59
CA ALA A 20 -21.89 -3.99 -3.63
C ALA A 20 -22.33 -3.57 -5.04
N HIS A 21 -23.62 -3.23 -5.24
CA HIS A 21 -24.12 -2.74 -6.52
C HIS A 21 -23.55 -1.36 -6.90
N ALA A 22 -23.31 -0.47 -5.93
CA ALA A 22 -22.72 0.84 -6.23
C ALA A 22 -21.26 0.73 -6.72
N VAL A 23 -20.50 -0.25 -6.21
CA VAL A 23 -19.12 -0.51 -6.69
C VAL A 23 -19.14 -1.15 -8.09
N ASP A 24 -20.04 -2.09 -8.35
CA ASP A 24 -20.20 -2.72 -9.66
C ASP A 24 -20.66 -1.69 -10.72
N ASP A 25 -21.56 -0.78 -10.38
CA ASP A 25 -22.06 0.29 -11.27
C ASP A 25 -20.97 1.31 -11.61
N ILE A 26 -20.10 1.66 -10.66
CA ILE A 26 -18.98 2.57 -10.91
C ILE A 26 -17.95 1.95 -11.85
N HIS A 27 -17.61 0.68 -11.68
CA HIS A 27 -16.70 -0.02 -12.59
C HIS A 27 -17.30 -0.21 -13.99
N ALA A 28 -18.60 -0.48 -14.10
CA ALA A 28 -19.28 -0.57 -15.37
C ALA A 28 -19.37 0.78 -16.11
N ALA A 29 -19.59 1.89 -15.39
CA ALA A 29 -19.67 3.22 -15.96
C ALA A 29 -18.33 3.73 -16.50
N HIS A 30 -17.19 3.24 -15.97
CA HIS A 30 -15.84 3.63 -16.35
C HIS A 30 -15.13 2.64 -17.31
N ALA A 31 -15.73 1.53 -17.66
CA ALA A 31 -15.13 0.45 -18.47
C ALA A 31 -14.63 0.88 -19.87
N GLY A 32 -14.92 2.11 -20.31
CA GLY A 32 -14.46 2.65 -21.60
C GLY A 32 -13.32 3.67 -21.54
N HIS A 33 -12.86 4.06 -20.35
CA HIS A 33 -11.91 5.18 -20.19
C HIS A 33 -10.55 4.81 -19.62
N GLY A 34 -10.35 3.60 -19.08
CA GLY A 34 -9.08 3.16 -18.53
C GLY A 34 -8.01 2.91 -19.60
N PRO A 35 -6.72 2.85 -19.22
CA PRO A 35 -5.65 2.54 -20.15
C PRO A 35 -5.80 1.12 -20.69
N THR A 36 -5.58 0.95 -22.00
CA THR A 36 -5.49 -0.39 -22.59
C THR A 36 -4.28 -1.12 -22.05
N ILE A 37 -4.45 -2.38 -21.63
CA ILE A 37 -3.37 -3.19 -21.07
C ILE A 37 -3.12 -4.40 -21.95
N ASP A 38 -1.88 -4.53 -22.44
CA ASP A 38 -1.44 -5.72 -23.17
C ASP A 38 -1.09 -6.85 -22.19
N ARG A 39 -2.02 -7.78 -22.01
CA ARG A 39 -1.85 -8.92 -21.08
C ARG A 39 -0.69 -9.85 -21.45
N ALA A 40 -0.26 -9.88 -22.71
CA ALA A 40 0.87 -10.68 -23.16
C ALA A 40 2.22 -10.10 -22.71
N ARG A 41 2.23 -8.84 -22.26
CA ARG A 41 3.43 -8.12 -21.77
C ARG A 41 3.50 -8.02 -20.24
N LEU A 42 2.69 -8.76 -19.53
CA LEU A 42 2.82 -8.84 -18.07
C LEU A 42 4.19 -9.43 -17.71
N PRO A 43 4.95 -8.77 -16.81
CA PRO A 43 6.24 -9.30 -16.37
C PRO A 43 6.10 -10.63 -15.65
N ALA A 44 7.06 -11.54 -15.82
CA ALA A 44 7.07 -12.80 -15.11
C ALA A 44 7.16 -12.57 -13.58
N PRO A 45 6.43 -13.37 -12.78
CA PRO A 45 6.49 -13.27 -11.32
C PRO A 45 7.90 -13.55 -10.76
N ALA A 46 8.29 -12.80 -9.74
CA ALA A 46 9.52 -13.05 -9.00
C ALA A 46 9.36 -14.21 -8.01
N ARG A 47 10.46 -14.90 -7.70
CA ARG A 47 10.42 -16.05 -6.76
C ARG A 47 10.40 -15.63 -5.29
N GLY A 48 11.04 -14.52 -4.94
CA GLY A 48 11.22 -14.08 -3.56
C GLY A 48 12.13 -15.01 -2.73
N ALA A 49 12.33 -14.66 -1.47
CA ALA A 49 13.05 -15.48 -0.50
C ALA A 49 12.08 -16.38 0.27
N SER A 50 12.41 -17.66 0.39
CA SER A 50 11.62 -18.66 1.12
C SER A 50 12.14 -18.94 2.54
N ASP A 51 13.20 -18.25 2.95
CA ASP A 51 13.86 -18.34 4.24
C ASP A 51 13.69 -17.02 5.03
N GLU A 52 13.86 -17.11 6.34
CA GLU A 52 13.97 -15.93 7.20
C GLU A 52 15.37 -15.33 7.08
N ARG A 53 15.43 -14.03 6.78
CA ARG A 53 16.69 -13.30 6.56
C ARG A 53 16.93 -12.27 7.65
N ILE A 54 17.24 -12.76 8.83
CA ILE A 54 17.59 -11.98 10.03
C ILE A 54 18.93 -12.47 10.54
N LYS A 55 19.76 -11.52 10.97
CA LYS A 55 21.07 -11.82 11.59
C LYS A 55 21.38 -10.82 12.70
N PRO A 56 22.27 -11.16 13.66
CA PRO A 56 22.80 -10.21 14.62
C PRO A 56 23.55 -9.06 13.93
N THR A 57 23.59 -7.90 14.59
CA THR A 57 24.38 -6.75 14.17
C THR A 57 24.87 -5.97 15.40
N ASN A 58 26.01 -5.31 15.26
CA ASN A 58 26.50 -4.32 16.20
C ASN A 58 26.17 -2.88 15.78
N ASP A 59 25.47 -2.71 14.63
CA ASP A 59 25.05 -1.40 14.18
C ASP A 59 23.88 -0.92 15.03
N GLU A 60 23.96 0.33 15.47
CA GLU A 60 22.93 0.97 16.29
C GLU A 60 22.08 1.94 15.46
N PRO A 61 20.76 1.99 15.70
CA PRO A 61 19.91 2.99 15.05
C PRO A 61 20.33 4.42 15.44
N ALA A 62 20.33 5.32 14.46
CA ALA A 62 20.68 6.71 14.71
C ALA A 62 19.61 7.39 15.59
N PRO A 63 20.01 8.27 16.53
CA PRO A 63 19.05 9.12 17.25
C PRO A 63 18.27 10.01 16.27
N SER A 64 16.97 10.15 16.52
CA SER A 64 16.07 10.96 15.68
C SER A 64 15.02 11.63 16.53
N THR A 65 14.38 12.68 15.99
CA THR A 65 13.16 13.27 16.57
C THR A 65 11.90 12.54 16.13
N HIS A 66 12.05 11.64 15.16
CA HIS A 66 11.00 10.80 14.60
C HIS A 66 11.42 9.34 14.68
N GLY A 67 10.48 8.45 14.92
CA GLY A 67 10.76 7.03 14.85
C GLY A 67 10.53 6.54 13.43
N GLU A 68 11.51 5.87 12.82
CA GLU A 68 11.31 5.29 11.50
C GLU A 68 12.03 3.96 11.30
N PHE A 69 11.34 3.08 10.63
CA PHE A 69 11.83 1.83 10.10
C PHE A 69 11.32 1.72 8.66
N ARG A 70 12.07 1.12 7.77
CA ARG A 70 11.60 0.77 6.44
C ARG A 70 12.09 -0.59 6.01
N THR A 71 11.32 -1.24 5.17
CA THR A 71 11.76 -2.42 4.43
C THR A 71 11.81 -2.10 2.95
N VAL A 72 12.73 -2.73 2.26
CA VAL A 72 12.87 -2.60 0.81
C VAL A 72 12.33 -3.87 0.18
N CYS A 73 11.40 -3.72 -0.75
CA CYS A 73 10.78 -4.83 -1.46
C CYS A 73 11.04 -4.71 -2.97
N GLY A 74 11.39 -5.80 -3.59
CA GLY A 74 11.38 -5.92 -5.05
C GLY A 74 9.97 -6.20 -5.58
N TYR A 75 9.79 -6.05 -6.88
CA TYR A 75 8.62 -6.52 -7.61
C TYR A 75 8.32 -7.98 -7.28
N SER A 76 7.06 -8.32 -7.06
CA SER A 76 6.58 -9.69 -6.86
C SER A 76 5.90 -10.22 -8.12
N HIS A 77 4.75 -9.68 -8.46
CA HIS A 77 3.96 -10.04 -9.64
C HIS A 77 2.96 -8.94 -9.97
N MET A 78 2.29 -9.08 -11.10
CA MET A 78 1.11 -8.27 -11.45
C MET A 78 -0.09 -9.17 -11.66
N ALA A 79 -1.25 -8.77 -11.16
CA ALA A 79 -2.51 -9.48 -11.32
C ALA A 79 -3.70 -8.52 -11.31
N PHE A 80 -4.80 -8.95 -11.93
CA PHE A 80 -6.10 -8.29 -11.88
C PHE A 80 -6.89 -8.73 -10.63
N ASP A 81 -6.18 -8.89 -9.52
CA ASP A 81 -6.70 -9.38 -8.25
C ASP A 81 -6.64 -8.29 -7.18
N ASP A 82 -7.61 -8.34 -6.27
CA ASP A 82 -7.63 -7.55 -5.05
C ASP A 82 -8.28 -8.37 -3.92
N PRO A 83 -7.48 -8.95 -3.00
CA PRO A 83 -8.03 -9.77 -1.93
C PRO A 83 -8.80 -8.99 -0.85
N LEU A 84 -8.75 -7.65 -0.86
CA LEU A 84 -9.53 -6.81 0.06
C LEU A 84 -10.87 -6.42 -0.55
N VAL A 85 -10.85 -5.76 -1.71
CA VAL A 85 -12.07 -5.22 -2.34
C VAL A 85 -12.88 -6.29 -3.07
N PHE A 86 -12.20 -7.26 -3.70
CA PHE A 86 -12.83 -8.35 -4.46
C PHE A 86 -12.37 -9.73 -3.98
N PRO A 87 -12.59 -10.07 -2.68
CA PRO A 87 -12.14 -11.35 -2.14
C PRO A 87 -12.82 -12.51 -2.85
N ARG A 88 -12.03 -13.48 -3.31
CA ARG A 88 -12.46 -14.67 -4.07
C ARG A 88 -12.98 -14.40 -5.48
N GLU A 89 -12.75 -13.23 -6.03
CA GLU A 89 -13.18 -12.87 -7.39
C GLU A 89 -11.94 -12.57 -8.26
N PRO A 90 -11.21 -13.60 -8.72
CA PRO A 90 -10.00 -13.39 -9.51
C PRO A 90 -10.31 -12.69 -10.83
N GLY A 91 -9.45 -11.75 -11.20
CA GLY A 91 -9.57 -10.99 -12.45
C GLY A 91 -10.60 -9.86 -12.42
N LYS A 92 -11.25 -9.58 -11.29
CA LYS A 92 -12.31 -8.55 -11.20
C LYS A 92 -11.76 -7.13 -11.01
N SER A 93 -10.56 -6.99 -10.46
CA SER A 93 -9.93 -5.69 -10.23
C SER A 93 -9.25 -5.14 -11.49
N HIS A 94 -8.90 -3.84 -11.48
CA HIS A 94 -7.89 -3.32 -12.39
C HIS A 94 -6.53 -3.98 -12.11
N LEU A 95 -5.55 -3.79 -13.00
CA LEU A 95 -4.23 -4.39 -12.82
C LEU A 95 -3.51 -3.77 -11.62
N HIS A 96 -3.08 -4.60 -10.69
CA HIS A 96 -2.20 -4.21 -9.57
C HIS A 96 -0.78 -4.74 -9.77
N VAL A 97 0.19 -3.99 -9.24
CA VAL A 97 1.55 -4.46 -9.00
C VAL A 97 1.70 -4.79 -7.53
N PHE A 98 2.16 -6.02 -7.25
CA PHE A 98 2.33 -6.57 -5.90
C PHE A 98 3.80 -6.60 -5.49
N PHE A 99 4.02 -6.42 -4.18
CA PHE A 99 5.31 -6.52 -3.50
C PHE A 99 5.16 -7.38 -2.25
N GLY A 100 6.26 -7.92 -1.75
CA GLY A 100 6.27 -8.76 -0.55
C GLY A 100 5.83 -10.18 -0.86
N ASN A 101 4.72 -10.63 -0.30
CA ASN A 101 4.27 -12.01 -0.42
C ASN A 101 4.00 -12.43 -1.87
N THR A 102 4.74 -13.42 -2.36
CA THR A 102 4.66 -13.89 -3.76
C THR A 102 3.44 -14.76 -4.05
N GLY A 103 2.70 -15.17 -3.02
CA GLY A 103 1.47 -15.98 -3.16
C GLY A 103 0.18 -15.16 -3.06
N THR A 104 0.28 -13.82 -3.00
CA THR A 104 -0.91 -12.95 -2.89
C THR A 104 -1.77 -13.05 -4.16
N ASN A 105 -3.06 -13.27 -3.97
CA ASN A 105 -4.07 -13.35 -5.04
C ASN A 105 -5.47 -13.11 -4.46
N ALA A 106 -6.51 -13.13 -5.28
CA ALA A 106 -7.90 -12.90 -4.85
C ALA A 106 -8.39 -13.82 -3.70
N PHE A 107 -7.76 -14.99 -3.48
CA PHE A 107 -8.13 -15.92 -2.41
C PHE A 107 -7.32 -15.73 -1.13
N SER A 108 -6.45 -14.74 -1.07
CA SER A 108 -5.59 -14.48 0.09
C SER A 108 -6.40 -14.09 1.33
N THR A 109 -5.99 -14.68 2.46
CA THR A 109 -6.57 -14.44 3.79
C THR A 109 -5.45 -14.07 4.77
N ALA A 110 -5.78 -13.57 5.96
CA ALA A 110 -4.79 -13.30 7.00
C ALA A 110 -3.94 -14.55 7.34
N ALA A 111 -4.54 -15.73 7.31
CA ALA A 111 -3.84 -16.98 7.56
C ALA A 111 -2.88 -17.33 6.41
N SER A 112 -3.31 -17.23 5.15
CA SER A 112 -2.45 -17.53 4.00
C SER A 112 -1.32 -16.51 3.85
N ILE A 113 -1.58 -15.22 4.04
CA ILE A 113 -0.55 -14.18 4.00
C ILE A 113 0.52 -14.42 5.08
N ALA A 114 0.13 -14.71 6.32
CA ALA A 114 1.10 -14.97 7.40
C ALA A 114 1.82 -16.33 7.26
N GLY A 115 1.16 -17.34 6.70
CA GLY A 115 1.60 -18.74 6.76
C GLY A 115 2.19 -19.31 5.46
N SER A 116 2.06 -18.63 4.32
CA SER A 116 2.48 -19.17 3.02
C SER A 116 3.09 -18.11 2.10
N GLY A 117 3.68 -18.57 1.01
CA GLY A 117 4.39 -17.72 0.05
C GLY A 117 5.82 -17.37 0.48
N SER A 118 6.65 -17.06 -0.51
CA SER A 118 7.96 -16.40 -0.32
C SER A 118 7.77 -14.90 -0.22
N SER A 119 8.85 -14.15 0.01
CA SER A 119 8.76 -12.67 0.09
C SER A 119 9.85 -12.01 -0.75
N THR A 120 9.50 -10.94 -1.44
CA THR A 120 10.43 -10.09 -2.19
C THR A 120 11.00 -8.95 -1.34
N CYS A 121 10.62 -8.87 -0.07
CA CYS A 121 11.12 -7.86 0.86
C CYS A 121 12.39 -8.32 1.59
N ARG A 122 13.20 -7.37 2.05
CA ARG A 122 14.23 -7.64 3.05
C ARG A 122 13.60 -8.30 4.27
N GLY A 123 14.36 -9.20 4.90
CA GLY A 123 13.87 -10.05 5.97
C GLY A 123 13.27 -11.37 5.48
N GLY A 124 13.09 -11.54 4.16
CA GLY A 124 12.50 -12.76 3.60
C GLY A 124 11.14 -13.04 4.23
N ILE A 125 10.89 -14.30 4.60
CA ILE A 125 9.59 -14.71 5.18
C ILE A 125 9.29 -14.14 6.57
N ALA A 126 10.21 -13.42 7.20
CA ALA A 126 9.90 -12.62 8.38
C ALA A 126 8.97 -11.43 8.04
N ASN A 127 8.94 -11.03 6.78
CA ASN A 127 7.98 -10.06 6.24
C ASN A 127 7.22 -10.65 5.05
N ARG A 128 6.18 -11.40 5.33
CA ARG A 128 5.21 -11.89 4.34
C ARG A 128 4.05 -10.93 4.10
N SER A 129 4.14 -9.69 4.56
CA SER A 129 3.10 -8.71 4.22
C SER A 129 2.92 -8.59 2.71
N ALA A 130 1.69 -8.38 2.30
CA ALA A 130 1.38 -8.04 0.92
C ALA A 130 1.16 -6.53 0.81
N TYR A 131 1.71 -5.95 -0.24
CA TYR A 131 1.60 -4.53 -0.58
C TYR A 131 1.25 -4.45 -2.05
N TRP A 132 0.25 -3.66 -2.41
CA TRP A 132 -0.04 -3.44 -3.83
C TRP A 132 -0.55 -2.05 -4.10
N VAL A 133 -0.37 -1.62 -5.33
CA VAL A 133 -0.84 -0.35 -5.89
C VAL A 133 -1.32 -0.60 -7.31
N PRO A 134 -2.10 0.31 -7.93
CA PRO A 134 -2.40 0.21 -9.36
C PRO A 134 -1.12 0.11 -10.17
N ALA A 135 -1.09 -0.76 -11.16
CA ALA A 135 0.06 -0.84 -12.06
C ALA A 135 0.16 0.43 -12.92
N THR A 136 1.37 0.93 -13.11
CA THR A 136 1.67 2.02 -14.05
C THR A 136 1.77 1.45 -15.45
N ILE A 137 1.03 2.02 -16.42
CA ILE A 137 0.91 1.55 -17.80
C ILE A 137 1.52 2.58 -18.76
N ASP A 138 2.41 2.15 -19.64
CA ASP A 138 2.81 2.94 -20.81
C ASP A 138 1.69 2.86 -21.86
N THR A 139 0.94 3.93 -22.00
CA THR A 139 -0.24 3.98 -22.87
C THR A 139 0.07 3.93 -24.36
N ARG A 140 1.33 4.16 -24.77
CA ARG A 140 1.76 4.04 -26.18
C ARG A 140 1.68 2.58 -26.66
N THR A 141 1.91 1.64 -25.75
CA THR A 141 2.05 0.21 -26.07
C THR A 141 1.12 -0.69 -25.25
N GLY A 142 0.45 -0.17 -24.24
CA GLY A 142 -0.30 -0.94 -23.26
C GLY A 142 0.58 -1.76 -22.32
N THR A 143 1.88 -1.52 -22.28
CA THR A 143 2.83 -2.30 -21.50
C THR A 143 2.84 -1.84 -20.05
N PRO A 144 2.63 -2.74 -19.07
CA PRO A 144 2.85 -2.41 -17.67
C PRO A 144 4.32 -2.11 -17.37
N VAL A 145 4.58 -1.02 -16.67
CA VAL A 145 5.93 -0.60 -16.29
C VAL A 145 6.34 -1.32 -15.01
N THR A 146 7.44 -2.06 -15.05
CA THR A 146 7.95 -2.74 -13.85
C THR A 146 8.67 -1.74 -12.95
N PRO A 147 8.29 -1.60 -11.68
CA PRO A 147 8.99 -0.74 -10.74
C PRO A 147 10.41 -1.24 -10.47
N ALA A 148 11.35 -0.32 -10.26
CA ALA A 148 12.73 -0.64 -9.90
C ALA A 148 12.81 -1.19 -8.47
N ILE A 149 12.10 -0.56 -7.53
CA ILE A 149 12.09 -0.90 -6.11
C ILE A 149 10.89 -0.27 -5.41
N ALA A 150 10.52 -0.82 -4.25
CA ALA A 150 9.54 -0.24 -3.35
C ALA A 150 10.12 -0.12 -1.93
N ASN A 151 10.07 1.08 -1.37
CA ASN A 151 10.42 1.33 0.02
C ASN A 151 9.11 1.47 0.82
N MET A 152 8.90 0.57 1.79
CA MET A 152 7.76 0.58 2.69
C MET A 152 8.20 1.15 4.03
N TYR A 153 7.83 2.40 4.29
CA TYR A 153 8.16 3.10 5.53
C TYR A 153 7.11 2.86 6.59
N TYR A 154 7.57 2.77 7.84
CA TYR A 154 6.78 2.73 9.05
C TYR A 154 7.29 3.83 9.98
N LYS A 155 6.51 4.90 10.15
CA LYS A 155 6.99 6.16 10.72
C LYS A 155 6.14 6.66 11.88
N THR A 156 6.76 7.47 12.75
CA THR A 156 6.08 8.23 13.80
C THR A 156 6.59 9.67 13.83
N GLY A 157 5.81 10.59 14.39
CA GLY A 157 6.20 11.98 14.56
C GLY A 157 5.85 12.92 13.40
N TYR A 158 5.64 12.42 12.20
CA TYR A 158 5.43 13.23 11.00
C TYR A 158 4.07 13.94 10.96
N ASN A 159 3.01 13.29 11.44
CA ASN A 159 1.64 13.84 11.46
C ASN A 159 1.19 14.29 12.86
N GLY A 160 2.15 14.50 13.76
CA GLY A 160 1.90 14.95 15.13
C GLY A 160 1.60 13.85 16.13
N ILE A 161 1.57 12.60 15.71
CA ILE A 161 1.49 11.43 16.60
C ILE A 161 2.91 11.12 17.09
N GLY A 162 3.15 11.29 18.39
CA GLY A 162 4.46 11.07 19.00
C GLY A 162 4.87 9.59 19.06
N ALA A 163 6.17 9.36 19.24
CA ALA A 163 6.74 8.02 19.35
C ALA A 163 6.14 7.22 20.53
N ASP A 164 5.87 7.86 21.65
CA ASP A 164 5.28 7.30 22.87
C ASP A 164 3.81 6.86 22.71
N GLN A 165 3.11 7.41 21.72
CA GLN A 165 1.70 7.18 21.49
C GLN A 165 1.41 5.93 20.68
N VAL A 166 2.32 5.54 19.77
CA VAL A 166 2.06 4.43 18.85
C VAL A 166 2.10 3.06 19.54
N ARG A 167 1.32 2.14 19.00
CA ARG A 167 1.26 0.74 19.41
C ARG A 167 1.59 -0.15 18.21
N PRO A 168 2.05 -1.40 18.45
CA PRO A 168 2.23 -2.37 17.38
C PRO A 168 0.93 -2.62 16.62
N PHE A 169 1.06 -2.88 15.32
CA PHE A 169 -0.08 -3.25 14.47
C PHE A 169 -0.74 -4.53 14.98
N PRO A 170 -2.08 -4.61 15.02
CA PRO A 170 -2.76 -5.87 15.30
C PRO A 170 -2.45 -6.89 14.19
N LYS A 171 -2.40 -8.16 14.56
CA LYS A 171 -2.13 -9.24 13.60
C LYS A 171 -3.24 -9.32 12.54
N GLY A 172 -2.84 -9.34 11.27
CA GLY A 172 -3.75 -9.47 10.14
C GLY A 172 -4.52 -8.20 9.80
N LEU A 173 -4.07 -7.04 10.27
CA LEU A 173 -4.64 -5.75 9.87
C LEU A 173 -4.55 -5.58 8.36
N ARG A 174 -5.61 -5.04 7.78
CA ARG A 174 -5.73 -4.68 6.37
C ARG A 174 -6.00 -3.20 6.29
N MET A 175 -5.41 -2.54 5.31
CA MET A 175 -5.62 -1.09 5.14
C MET A 175 -5.64 -0.72 3.67
N ILE A 176 -6.52 0.22 3.33
CA ILE A 176 -6.55 0.90 2.04
C ILE A 176 -6.28 2.38 2.25
N ALA A 177 -5.37 2.95 1.47
CA ALA A 177 -5.11 4.38 1.40
C ALA A 177 -5.40 4.90 -0.01
N GLY A 178 -6.04 6.05 -0.12
CA GLY A 178 -6.46 6.60 -1.40
C GLY A 178 -7.80 6.04 -1.89
N ASP A 179 -8.07 6.24 -3.17
CA ASP A 179 -9.37 5.87 -3.77
C ASP A 179 -9.21 5.62 -5.28
N ALA A 180 -9.49 4.39 -5.72
CA ALA A 180 -9.44 3.96 -7.12
C ALA A 180 -10.40 4.73 -8.03
N THR A 181 -11.46 5.33 -7.46
CA THR A 181 -12.48 6.08 -8.22
C THR A 181 -12.23 7.58 -8.23
N ASN A 182 -11.18 8.05 -7.56
CA ASN A 182 -10.92 9.49 -7.45
C ASN A 182 -10.45 10.09 -8.78
N THR A 183 -11.05 11.21 -9.15
CA THR A 183 -10.72 12.00 -10.34
C THR A 183 -10.18 13.39 -10.01
N SER A 184 -10.06 13.71 -8.73
CA SER A 184 -9.56 14.99 -8.24
C SER A 184 -8.07 14.93 -7.86
N THR A 185 -7.47 16.08 -7.60
CA THR A 185 -6.09 16.18 -7.11
C THR A 185 -5.98 16.10 -5.58
N LYS A 186 -7.06 15.72 -4.89
CA LYS A 186 -7.10 15.62 -3.41
C LYS A 186 -6.99 14.17 -2.98
N GLY A 187 -6.02 13.86 -2.11
CA GLY A 187 -5.86 12.53 -1.55
C GLY A 187 -4.52 12.31 -0.86
N PRO A 188 -4.29 11.13 -0.30
CA PRO A 188 -3.10 10.81 0.47
C PRO A 188 -1.96 10.27 -0.41
N TRP A 189 -1.65 10.88 -1.52
CA TRP A 189 -0.56 10.48 -2.41
C TRP A 189 0.24 11.66 -2.92
N ARG A 190 1.41 11.36 -3.47
CA ARG A 190 2.32 12.29 -4.15
C ARG A 190 3.06 11.58 -5.25
N PHE A 191 3.45 12.34 -6.26
CA PHE A 191 4.40 11.95 -7.30
C PHE A 191 5.59 12.90 -7.25
N VAL A 192 6.80 12.35 -7.28
CA VAL A 192 8.04 13.15 -7.22
C VAL A 192 9.04 12.58 -8.20
N CYS A 193 9.62 13.43 -9.07
CA CYS A 193 10.79 13.04 -9.84
C CYS A 193 12.05 13.25 -9.00
N VAL A 194 12.90 12.22 -8.86
CA VAL A 194 14.13 12.25 -8.03
C VAL A 194 15.35 11.88 -8.86
N GLY A 195 16.44 12.62 -8.71
CA GLY A 195 17.67 12.42 -9.50
C GLY A 195 17.55 12.95 -10.93
N GLY A 196 18.57 12.71 -11.77
CA GLY A 196 18.55 13.07 -13.20
C GLY A 196 18.32 14.56 -13.51
N GLY A 197 18.61 15.47 -12.56
CA GLY A 197 18.34 16.91 -12.72
C GLY A 197 16.87 17.30 -12.47
N ALA A 198 16.06 16.42 -11.89
CA ALA A 198 14.68 16.71 -11.52
C ALA A 198 14.60 17.78 -10.41
N ASP A 199 13.48 18.50 -10.36
CA ASP A 199 13.26 19.59 -9.42
C ASP A 199 12.86 19.14 -7.99
N GLY A 200 12.61 17.83 -7.80
CA GLY A 200 12.22 17.23 -6.52
C GLY A 200 10.87 17.68 -5.97
N LYS A 201 10.05 18.37 -6.78
CA LYS A 201 8.75 18.89 -6.31
C LYS A 201 7.70 17.80 -6.25
N GLU A 202 6.93 17.83 -5.18
CA GLU A 202 5.73 17.00 -5.04
C GLU A 202 4.60 17.45 -5.97
N ARG A 203 3.97 16.48 -6.60
CA ARG A 203 2.82 16.68 -7.50
C ARG A 203 1.69 15.75 -7.15
N ARG A 204 0.50 16.05 -7.62
CA ARG A 204 -0.72 15.24 -7.42
C ARG A 204 -1.08 14.39 -8.63
N GLU A 205 -0.35 14.56 -9.71
CA GLU A 205 -0.51 13.91 -11.00
C GLU A 205 0.86 13.43 -11.45
N ILE A 206 0.90 12.42 -12.30
CA ILE A 206 2.17 11.87 -12.82
C ILE A 206 2.87 12.96 -13.64
N PRO A 207 4.08 13.40 -13.23
CA PRO A 207 4.83 14.44 -13.93
C PRO A 207 5.61 13.89 -15.11
N ASP A 208 6.02 14.80 -16.00
CA ASP A 208 7.07 14.53 -16.96
C ASP A 208 8.44 14.57 -16.26
N CYS A 209 8.98 13.41 -15.96
CA CYS A 209 10.26 13.26 -15.28
C CYS A 209 11.42 13.26 -16.30
N PRO A 210 12.56 13.94 -16.00
CA PRO A 210 13.72 13.91 -16.88
C PRO A 210 14.34 12.51 -16.97
N VAL A 211 14.95 12.21 -18.11
CA VAL A 211 15.68 10.95 -18.31
C VAL A 211 16.81 10.80 -17.29
N GLY A 212 17.00 9.58 -16.76
CA GLY A 212 17.99 9.31 -15.71
C GLY A 212 17.49 9.64 -14.30
N SER A 213 16.26 10.16 -14.15
CA SER A 213 15.58 10.25 -12.85
C SER A 213 14.74 9.01 -12.56
N GLN A 214 14.14 9.01 -11.37
CA GLN A 214 13.10 8.06 -10.99
C GLN A 214 11.80 8.82 -10.70
N LEU A 215 10.68 8.32 -11.19
CA LEU A 215 9.36 8.69 -10.69
C LEU A 215 9.12 7.93 -9.38
N ASN A 216 8.89 8.65 -8.30
CA ASN A 216 8.44 8.09 -7.02
C ASN A 216 6.93 8.29 -6.90
N GLU A 217 6.19 7.20 -6.83
CA GLU A 217 4.77 7.15 -6.47
C GLU A 217 4.66 6.90 -4.98
N MET A 218 4.08 7.85 -4.25
CA MET A 218 3.99 7.80 -2.80
C MET A 218 2.53 7.72 -2.35
N VAL A 219 2.23 6.81 -1.42
CA VAL A 219 0.91 6.67 -0.79
C VAL A 219 1.07 6.67 0.71
N PHE A 220 0.25 7.46 1.40
CA PHE A 220 0.27 7.64 2.85
C PHE A 220 -0.96 6.99 3.47
N PHE A 221 -0.75 6.05 4.37
CA PHE A 221 -1.83 5.30 5.02
C PHE A 221 -2.36 6.00 6.28
N PRO A 222 -3.64 5.77 6.62
CA PRO A 222 -4.17 6.20 7.92
C PRO A 222 -3.42 5.50 9.06
N GLN A 223 -3.22 6.21 10.18
CA GLN A 223 -2.46 5.72 11.32
C GLN A 223 -3.24 5.64 12.64
N CYS A 224 -4.54 5.91 12.60
CA CYS A 224 -5.42 5.83 13.76
C CYS A 224 -6.40 4.65 13.57
N TRP A 225 -6.28 3.65 14.44
CA TRP A 225 -7.07 2.42 14.41
C TRP A 225 -8.21 2.49 15.44
N ASP A 226 -9.37 1.90 15.13
CA ASP A 226 -10.53 1.84 16.04
C ASP A 226 -10.29 0.98 17.30
N GLY A 227 -9.17 0.22 17.35
CA GLY A 227 -8.81 -0.65 18.47
C GLY A 227 -9.58 -1.96 18.53
N ARG A 228 -10.35 -2.31 17.50
CA ARG A 228 -11.26 -3.47 17.51
C ARG A 228 -11.19 -4.32 16.24
N ASN A 229 -11.33 -3.70 15.09
CA ASN A 229 -11.50 -4.40 13.81
C ASN A 229 -10.20 -4.39 13.01
N VAL A 230 -9.77 -5.55 12.54
CA VAL A 230 -8.62 -5.66 11.62
C VAL A 230 -9.02 -5.42 10.17
N ASP A 231 -10.31 -5.30 9.92
CA ASP A 231 -10.96 -4.99 8.65
C ASP A 231 -12.38 -4.50 8.94
N SER A 232 -12.98 -3.74 8.05
CA SER A 232 -14.37 -3.28 8.13
C SER A 232 -15.10 -3.63 6.82
N PRO A 233 -16.45 -3.63 6.78
CA PRO A 233 -17.19 -3.97 5.56
C PRO A 233 -16.85 -3.13 4.34
N ASP A 234 -16.40 -1.89 4.54
CA ASP A 234 -15.93 -0.96 3.51
C ASP A 234 -14.41 -0.94 3.37
N HIS A 235 -13.69 -1.80 4.10
CA HIS A 235 -12.23 -1.94 4.17
C HIS A 235 -11.47 -0.66 4.54
N LYS A 236 -12.15 0.37 5.04
CA LYS A 236 -11.59 1.70 5.37
C LYS A 236 -12.00 2.23 6.74
N SER A 237 -13.26 2.07 7.15
CA SER A 237 -13.83 2.73 8.33
C SER A 237 -13.30 2.26 9.69
N HIS A 238 -12.48 1.21 9.74
CA HIS A 238 -11.74 0.80 10.94
C HIS A 238 -10.45 1.61 11.14
N MET A 239 -10.08 2.47 10.16
CA MET A 239 -8.90 3.32 10.17
C MET A 239 -9.28 4.77 9.93
N SER A 240 -8.50 5.71 10.48
CA SER A 240 -8.65 7.15 10.27
C SER A 240 -7.30 7.83 10.15
N TYR A 241 -7.26 8.94 9.41
CA TYR A 241 -6.12 9.87 9.46
C TYR A 241 -6.18 10.71 10.73
N PRO A 242 -5.05 11.18 11.26
CA PRO A 242 -5.03 12.13 12.36
C PRO A 242 -5.78 13.42 12.01
N VAL A 243 -6.54 13.93 12.98
CA VAL A 243 -7.23 15.22 12.90
C VAL A 243 -6.61 16.13 13.94
N ASN A 244 -6.17 17.31 13.54
CA ASN A 244 -5.49 18.27 14.44
C ASN A 244 -4.30 17.61 15.19
N ARG A 245 -3.51 16.80 14.48
CA ARG A 245 -2.29 16.14 15.00
C ARG A 245 -2.54 15.09 16.09
N ARG A 246 -3.71 14.52 16.16
CA ARG A 246 -4.07 13.43 17.11
C ARG A 246 -5.07 12.47 16.48
N CYS A 247 -5.12 11.28 17.03
CA CYS A 247 -6.17 10.32 16.66
C CYS A 247 -7.53 10.77 17.20
N PRO A 248 -8.61 10.68 16.42
CA PRO A 248 -9.95 11.00 16.89
C PRO A 248 -10.46 9.96 17.90
N ASP A 249 -11.40 10.32 18.75
CA ASP A 249 -11.94 9.44 19.81
C ASP A 249 -12.55 8.15 19.26
N SER A 250 -13.05 8.16 18.03
CA SER A 250 -13.56 6.97 17.34
C SER A 250 -12.46 5.98 16.94
N HIS A 251 -11.21 6.44 16.81
CA HIS A 251 -10.04 5.66 16.42
C HIS A 251 -8.87 5.96 17.35
N PRO A 252 -8.97 5.58 18.63
CA PRO A 252 -8.07 6.07 19.67
C PRO A 252 -6.67 5.45 19.65
N VAL A 253 -6.45 4.37 18.88
CA VAL A 253 -5.19 3.64 18.89
C VAL A 253 -4.29 4.11 17.76
N ALA A 254 -3.25 4.85 18.09
CA ALA A 254 -2.24 5.23 17.13
C ALA A 254 -1.31 4.06 16.81
N ILE A 255 -1.03 3.85 15.54
CA ILE A 255 -0.04 2.90 15.00
C ILE A 255 0.98 3.67 14.15
N PRO A 256 2.15 3.10 13.82
CA PRO A 256 3.08 3.76 12.90
C PRO A 256 2.40 4.05 11.55
N GLU A 257 2.64 5.24 10.99
CA GLU A 257 2.17 5.58 9.64
C GLU A 257 2.91 4.71 8.62
N ILE A 258 2.18 4.06 7.72
CA ILE A 258 2.77 3.41 6.57
C ILE A 258 2.84 4.40 5.41
N THR A 259 3.99 4.45 4.73
CA THR A 259 4.12 5.16 3.45
C THR A 259 4.75 4.21 2.44
N PHE A 260 4.08 3.99 1.33
CA PHE A 260 4.71 3.36 0.16
C PHE A 260 5.46 4.41 -0.65
N ASN A 261 6.61 4.04 -1.15
CA ASN A 261 7.41 4.83 -2.07
C ASN A 261 7.90 3.90 -3.18
N ILE A 262 7.14 3.85 -4.27
CA ILE A 262 7.36 2.97 -5.42
C ILE A 262 8.15 3.75 -6.46
N GLN A 263 9.28 3.21 -6.90
CA GLN A 263 10.21 3.89 -7.78
C GLN A 263 10.22 3.27 -9.17
N TYR A 264 10.08 4.12 -10.18
CA TYR A 264 10.13 3.74 -11.59
C TYR A 264 11.26 4.50 -12.31
N ASP A 265 12.15 3.78 -12.98
CA ASP A 265 13.24 4.39 -13.74
C ASP A 265 12.71 5.09 -15.00
N VAL A 266 13.11 6.33 -15.21
CA VAL A 266 12.81 7.09 -16.41
C VAL A 266 13.98 6.96 -17.40
N ARG A 267 13.85 6.04 -18.36
CA ARG A 267 14.94 5.64 -19.27
C ARG A 267 14.90 6.32 -20.62
N GLU A 268 13.78 6.96 -20.98
CA GLU A 268 13.58 7.66 -22.24
C GLU A 268 13.07 9.09 -21.99
N PRO A 269 13.49 10.08 -22.78
CA PRO A 269 12.97 11.44 -22.65
C PRO A 269 11.44 11.49 -22.84
N GLY A 270 10.74 12.07 -21.88
CA GLY A 270 9.30 12.29 -21.95
C GLY A 270 8.43 11.04 -21.86
N ILE A 271 9.00 9.88 -21.51
CA ILE A 271 8.24 8.61 -21.42
C ILE A 271 7.13 8.69 -20.37
N SER A 272 7.39 9.31 -19.21
CA SER A 272 6.42 9.40 -18.11
C SER A 272 5.17 10.22 -18.43
N ARG A 273 5.16 11.02 -19.50
CA ARG A 273 3.94 11.67 -20.03
C ARG A 273 2.90 10.67 -20.53
N PHE A 274 3.36 9.48 -20.90
CA PHE A 274 2.50 8.41 -21.40
C PHE A 274 2.14 7.39 -20.32
N TRP A 275 2.57 7.62 -19.06
CA TRP A 275 2.24 6.74 -17.96
C TRP A 275 0.90 7.10 -17.33
N ARG A 276 0.08 6.08 -17.12
CA ARG A 276 -1.20 6.18 -16.42
C ARG A 276 -1.33 5.02 -15.45
N LEU A 277 -2.04 5.23 -14.36
CA LEU A 277 -2.39 4.14 -13.45
C LEU A 277 -3.45 3.25 -14.10
N ALA A 278 -3.38 1.95 -13.87
CA ALA A 278 -4.40 1.00 -14.33
C ALA A 278 -5.81 1.31 -13.77
N SER A 279 -5.89 2.05 -12.67
CA SER A 279 -7.11 2.56 -12.05
C SER A 279 -7.59 3.91 -12.58
N ASP A 280 -6.85 4.58 -13.48
CA ASP A 280 -7.25 5.87 -14.05
C ASP A 280 -8.40 5.68 -15.06
N MET A 281 -9.60 5.34 -14.57
CA MET A 281 -10.81 5.06 -15.35
C MET A 281 -11.55 6.36 -15.74
N TYR A 282 -10.83 7.39 -16.15
CA TYR A 282 -11.36 8.67 -16.62
C TYR A 282 -10.66 9.07 -17.94
N PRO A 283 -11.22 10.04 -18.71
CA PRO A 283 -10.74 10.39 -20.06
C PRO A 283 -9.23 10.62 -20.13
N SER A 284 -8.62 10.14 -21.21
CA SER A 284 -7.16 10.14 -21.39
C SER A 284 -6.56 11.53 -21.65
N ASP A 285 -7.37 12.53 -21.96
CA ASP A 285 -7.00 13.94 -22.08
C ASP A 285 -6.82 14.62 -20.71
N GLN A 286 -7.27 13.97 -19.63
CA GLN A 286 -7.02 14.44 -18.25
C GLN A 286 -5.67 13.90 -17.73
N PRO A 287 -4.96 14.69 -16.90
CA PRO A 287 -3.71 14.25 -16.29
C PRO A 287 -3.86 12.96 -15.48
N ALA A 288 -2.87 12.09 -15.60
CA ALA A 288 -2.83 10.77 -14.97
C ALA A 288 -2.47 10.80 -13.47
N GLY A 289 -2.83 9.74 -12.74
CA GLY A 289 -2.38 9.50 -11.36
C GLY A 289 -3.38 9.91 -10.28
N ARG A 290 -4.56 10.42 -10.62
CA ARG A 290 -5.53 10.91 -9.62
C ARG A 290 -6.22 9.79 -8.86
N SER A 291 -6.28 8.58 -9.43
CA SER A 291 -6.84 7.38 -8.80
C SER A 291 -5.83 6.59 -7.96
N MET A 292 -4.70 7.23 -7.60
CA MET A 292 -3.65 6.57 -6.82
C MET A 292 -4.18 6.11 -5.47
N HIS A 293 -3.96 4.85 -5.19
CA HIS A 293 -4.28 4.19 -3.92
C HIS A 293 -3.23 3.13 -3.64
N GLY A 294 -3.25 2.61 -2.43
CA GLY A 294 -2.39 1.51 -2.04
C GLY A 294 -3.06 0.67 -0.99
N ASP A 295 -2.72 -0.60 -0.99
CA ASP A 295 -3.32 -1.61 -0.14
C ASP A 295 -2.24 -2.36 0.62
N TRP A 296 -2.51 -2.66 1.86
CA TRP A 296 -1.61 -3.37 2.73
C TRP A 296 -2.32 -4.47 3.52
N PHE A 297 -1.70 -5.64 3.55
CA PHE A 297 -2.15 -6.76 4.33
C PHE A 297 -1.00 -7.25 5.23
N ASP A 298 -1.16 -7.16 6.56
CA ASP A 298 -0.13 -7.53 7.53
C ASP A 298 0.25 -9.02 7.46
N GLY A 299 1.52 -9.27 7.23
CA GLY A 299 2.12 -10.60 7.23
C GLY A 299 3.49 -10.64 7.92
N TRP A 300 3.82 -9.61 8.69
CA TRP A 300 5.03 -9.60 9.49
C TRP A 300 5.02 -10.70 10.56
N ALA A 301 6.12 -11.37 10.76
CA ALA A 301 6.32 -12.23 11.93
C ALA A 301 6.15 -11.38 13.20
N PRO A 302 5.27 -11.77 14.15
CA PRO A 302 4.90 -10.91 15.27
C PRO A 302 6.08 -10.40 16.09
N ALA A 303 7.03 -11.27 16.42
CA ALA A 303 8.23 -10.91 17.20
C ALA A 303 9.15 -9.92 16.47
N VAL A 304 9.23 -9.99 15.14
CA VAL A 304 10.03 -9.07 14.32
C VAL A 304 9.34 -7.71 14.23
N LYS A 305 8.02 -7.72 14.01
CA LYS A 305 7.20 -6.51 14.01
C LYS A 305 7.28 -5.76 15.34
N GLU A 306 7.14 -6.47 16.44
CA GLU A 306 7.27 -5.90 17.77
C GLU A 306 8.66 -5.29 18.02
N ALA A 307 9.71 -5.95 17.54
CA ALA A 307 11.09 -5.47 17.69
C ALA A 307 11.29 -4.10 17.05
N TRP A 308 10.97 -3.95 15.75
CA TRP A 308 11.17 -2.66 15.10
C TRP A 308 10.16 -1.59 15.54
N VAL A 309 8.94 -1.94 15.95
CA VAL A 309 8.03 -0.94 16.53
C VAL A 309 8.61 -0.37 17.83
N LYS A 310 9.09 -1.23 18.73
CA LYS A 310 9.68 -0.80 20.00
C LYS A 310 11.03 -0.12 19.80
N GLY A 311 11.92 -0.74 19.05
CA GLY A 311 13.31 -0.31 18.92
C GLY A 311 13.52 0.89 18.00
N CYS A 312 12.60 1.14 17.08
CA CYS A 312 12.69 2.24 16.11
C CYS A 312 11.59 3.28 16.34
N ASN A 313 10.32 2.90 16.17
CA ASN A 313 9.22 3.85 16.21
C ASN A 313 8.99 4.44 17.60
N GLN A 314 8.83 3.61 18.63
CA GLN A 314 8.62 4.06 20.01
C GLN A 314 9.87 4.65 20.64
N ALA A 315 11.05 4.21 20.20
CA ALA A 315 12.33 4.73 20.70
C ALA A 315 12.77 6.04 20.03
N ALA A 316 12.00 6.57 19.06
CA ALA A 316 12.36 7.75 18.27
C ALA A 316 13.76 7.62 17.64
N ARG A 317 13.97 6.52 16.91
CA ARG A 317 15.25 6.23 16.23
C ARG A 317 15.04 5.99 14.74
N ASP A 318 16.03 6.34 13.93
CA ASP A 318 16.10 5.98 12.53
C ASP A 318 16.83 4.63 12.39
N CYS A 319 16.06 3.59 12.12
CA CYS A 319 16.57 2.23 11.87
C CYS A 319 16.92 1.97 10.40
N HIS A 320 16.78 2.97 9.55
CA HIS A 320 17.00 2.82 8.11
C HIS A 320 16.20 1.65 7.52
N SER A 321 16.76 0.95 6.54
CA SER A 321 16.09 -0.14 5.82
C SER A 321 16.44 -1.53 6.33
N HIS A 322 17.02 -1.68 7.50
CA HIS A 322 17.53 -2.98 7.93
C HIS A 322 17.58 -3.21 9.45
N LEU A 323 17.82 -2.21 10.29
CA LEU A 323 17.95 -2.42 11.73
C LEU A 323 16.58 -2.66 12.38
N LEU A 324 16.51 -3.59 13.34
CA LEU A 324 15.31 -3.87 14.11
C LEU A 324 15.28 -3.11 15.47
N GLY A 325 16.38 -2.47 15.84
CA GLY A 325 16.51 -1.74 17.10
C GLY A 325 16.69 -2.61 18.34
N ASP A 326 16.96 -3.90 18.15
CA ASP A 326 17.14 -4.89 19.21
C ASP A 326 18.45 -5.71 19.07
N GLY A 327 19.45 -5.19 18.35
CA GLY A 327 20.70 -5.88 18.05
C GLY A 327 20.60 -6.86 16.88
N ARG A 328 19.51 -6.83 16.12
CA ARG A 328 19.32 -7.63 14.91
C ARG A 328 19.07 -6.75 13.70
N GLN A 329 19.30 -7.31 12.52
CA GLN A 329 19.00 -6.65 11.25
C GLN A 329 18.36 -7.65 10.25
N ILE A 330 17.52 -7.13 9.37
CA ILE A 330 17.04 -7.81 8.17
C ILE A 330 18.00 -7.58 6.99
N TYR A 331 18.12 -8.55 6.05
CA TYR A 331 18.96 -8.43 4.85
C TYR A 331 18.30 -9.02 3.61
#